data_8b145de4ccd83dcba5e7e0609190ebc8
#
_entry.id   8b145de4ccd83dcba5e7e0609190ebc8
#
_cell.length_a   1.000
_cell.length_b   1.000
_cell.length_c   1.000
_cell.angle_alpha   90.00
_cell.angle_beta   90.00
_cell.angle_gamma   90.00
#
_symmetry.space_group_name_H-M   'P 1'
#
loop_
_entity.id
_entity.type
_entity.pdbx_description
1 polymer ?
#
loop_
_entity_poly.entity_id
_entity_poly.type
_entity_poly.pdbx_seq_one_letter_code
_entity_poly.pdbx_strand_id
1 'polypeptide(L)'
;MNQNKKFLSAVGLLLLSTFGMAQDADPIVMHINGSPVPRSEFEYNYNKNNSDGVVDKKSVKEYTELFVNYKLKVLAAMDAKYDTLTSFNEEFRTYRDQQIRPMLVPETQMENECLKYYQKMQESLNGHDLIQPAHIFLRVQQSASVEEQNKAKERIDSAYNALKGGADFAALAKEISQDPQSAVRGGTLPWLGPNQTVKEFEDVAYGLQKGEMSEPFLSPVGYHIVKMLDRKPLESYAELQPNILKFLESQGMKDRLATQLLDSISQKSDPQKSVEEILDEETERLCQQDEELKYLIQEYHDGLLLFEICNREVWEPASKDTLGLKNYFNEHKQQYAWSEPHFNGMIYYCREKADVKAVKKALKKVPEEKWTSTVREQFNKDSVTVRMEKRVFKQGDNVNVDALALKVKDAKTVENKDFPYMGVLGEKLKKGPKKWTDVSSQVVTDYQRKKEDEFVAELRKKYTVDIHQDVLDTVNNH
;
A
#
# COMPACT_ATOMS: atom_id res chain seq x y z
N MET A 1 -21.21 -89.13 18.82
CA MET A 1 -21.33 -89.94 17.60
C MET A 1 -21.46 -89.02 16.40
N ASN A 2 -20.43 -89.04 15.57
CA ASN A 2 -20.41 -88.69 14.13
C ASN A 2 -20.90 -87.32 13.71
N GLN A 3 -20.31 -86.64 12.80
CA GLN A 3 -19.17 -86.87 11.83
C GLN A 3 -18.78 -85.48 11.25
N ASN A 4 -17.52 -85.35 10.97
CA ASN A 4 -16.90 -84.32 10.14
C ASN A 4 -17.56 -84.17 8.75
N LYS A 5 -17.64 -82.89 8.31
CA LYS A 5 -17.39 -82.61 6.91
C LYS A 5 -16.63 -81.31 6.76
N LYS A 6 -15.41 -81.44 6.24
CA LYS A 6 -14.53 -80.36 5.78
C LYS A 6 -15.13 -79.72 4.55
N PHE A 7 -15.23 -78.39 4.51
CA PHE A 7 -15.34 -77.65 3.25
C PHE A 7 -14.13 -76.80 3.11
N LEU A 8 -13.25 -77.14 2.21
CA LEU A 8 -12.22 -76.27 1.65
C LEU A 8 -12.92 -75.20 0.82
N SER A 9 -12.80 -73.95 1.19
CA SER A 9 -13.08 -72.80 0.31
C SER A 9 -11.73 -72.19 -0.01
N ALA A 10 -11.37 -72.29 -1.29
CA ALA A 10 -10.22 -71.58 -1.89
C ALA A 10 -10.54 -70.08 -1.90
N VAL A 11 -9.81 -69.33 -1.08
CA VAL A 11 -9.80 -67.86 -1.16
C VAL A 11 -8.77 -67.51 -2.23
N GLY A 12 -9.31 -67.14 -3.42
CA GLY A 12 -8.49 -66.52 -4.46
C GLY A 12 -7.94 -65.18 -3.99
N LEU A 13 -6.62 -65.11 -3.82
CA LEU A 13 -5.91 -63.86 -3.63
C LEU A 13 -5.97 -63.04 -4.92
N LEU A 14 -6.92 -62.12 -5.00
CA LEU A 14 -6.88 -61.03 -5.98
C LEU A 14 -5.79 -60.06 -5.50
N LEU A 15 -4.61 -60.16 -6.09
CA LEU A 15 -3.57 -59.12 -6.08
C LEU A 15 -4.14 -57.92 -6.84
N LEU A 16 -4.79 -57.01 -6.11
CA LEU A 16 -4.98 -55.65 -6.56
C LEU A 16 -3.60 -54.99 -6.60
N SER A 17 -2.97 -54.99 -7.76
CA SER A 17 -1.85 -54.10 -8.05
C SER A 17 -2.42 -52.68 -8.01
N THR A 18 -2.30 -52.02 -6.86
CA THR A 18 -2.35 -50.59 -6.79
C THR A 18 -1.16 -50.07 -7.57
N PHE A 19 -1.42 -49.69 -8.84
CA PHE A 19 -0.59 -48.73 -9.50
C PHE A 19 -0.71 -47.45 -8.65
N GLY A 20 0.13 -47.31 -7.64
CA GLY A 20 0.48 -46.04 -7.12
C GLY A 20 1.08 -45.26 -8.29
N MET A 21 0.37 -44.25 -8.77
CA MET A 21 1.02 -43.21 -9.54
C MET A 21 2.13 -42.69 -8.62
N ALA A 22 3.37 -43.04 -8.90
CA ALA A 22 4.51 -42.35 -8.36
C ALA A 22 4.33 -40.92 -8.84
N GLN A 23 3.97 -40.07 -7.91
CA GLN A 23 4.08 -38.62 -8.12
C GLN A 23 5.57 -38.43 -8.44
N ASP A 24 5.90 -38.03 -9.67
CA ASP A 24 7.29 -37.83 -10.06
C ASP A 24 7.90 -36.90 -9.01
N ALA A 25 8.93 -37.41 -8.31
CA ALA A 25 9.57 -36.62 -7.27
C ALA A 25 10.12 -35.35 -7.90
N ASP A 26 9.78 -34.17 -7.31
CA ASP A 26 10.26 -32.89 -7.79
C ASP A 26 11.80 -32.88 -7.85
N PRO A 27 12.41 -32.74 -9.03
CA PRO A 27 13.87 -32.88 -9.18
C PRO A 27 14.60 -31.78 -8.39
N ILE A 28 15.73 -32.13 -7.81
CA ILE A 28 16.54 -31.21 -7.02
C ILE A 28 17.49 -30.46 -7.95
N VAL A 29 17.37 -29.13 -8.05
CA VAL A 29 18.25 -28.29 -8.88
C VAL A 29 19.58 -28.00 -8.22
N MET A 30 19.62 -27.98 -6.87
CA MET A 30 20.86 -27.74 -6.12
C MET A 30 20.72 -28.17 -4.66
N HIS A 31 21.88 -28.34 -4.02
CA HIS A 31 21.96 -28.43 -2.55
C HIS A 31 22.73 -27.23 -2.01
N ILE A 32 22.16 -26.57 -1.00
CA ILE A 32 22.82 -25.50 -0.25
C ILE A 32 23.13 -26.00 1.14
N ASN A 33 24.42 -26.18 1.43
CA ASN A 33 24.91 -26.79 2.68
C ASN A 33 24.19 -28.12 3.00
N GLY A 34 23.95 -28.94 1.98
CA GLY A 34 23.27 -30.23 2.09
C GLY A 34 21.75 -30.18 2.09
N SER A 35 21.14 -29.00 2.22
CA SER A 35 19.68 -28.84 2.12
C SER A 35 19.25 -28.82 0.64
N PRO A 36 18.30 -29.67 0.22
CA PRO A 36 17.86 -29.74 -1.15
C PRO A 36 16.97 -28.54 -1.51
N VAL A 37 17.15 -28.01 -2.72
CA VAL A 37 16.29 -27.03 -3.36
C VAL A 37 15.60 -27.72 -4.55
N PRO A 38 14.29 -27.90 -4.51
CA PRO A 38 13.56 -28.52 -5.60
C PRO A 38 13.43 -27.57 -6.81
N ARG A 39 13.23 -28.13 -8.00
CA ARG A 39 13.07 -27.38 -9.24
C ARG A 39 11.87 -26.42 -9.17
N SER A 40 10.77 -26.86 -8.63
CA SER A 40 9.56 -26.04 -8.48
C SER A 40 9.79 -24.78 -7.63
N GLU A 41 10.56 -24.87 -6.54
CA GLU A 41 10.96 -23.69 -5.75
C GLU A 41 11.79 -22.71 -6.57
N PHE A 42 12.75 -23.22 -7.33
CA PHE A 42 13.59 -22.38 -8.18
C PHE A 42 12.76 -21.72 -9.29
N GLU A 43 11.89 -22.48 -9.97
CA GLU A 43 11.01 -21.99 -11.02
C GLU A 43 10.02 -20.94 -10.53
N TYR A 44 9.41 -21.13 -9.36
CA TYR A 44 8.55 -20.13 -8.75
C TYR A 44 9.28 -18.79 -8.60
N ASN A 45 10.46 -18.81 -7.99
CA ASN A 45 11.26 -17.60 -7.77
C ASN A 45 11.77 -17.01 -9.09
N TYR A 46 12.25 -17.84 -10.02
CA TYR A 46 12.74 -17.40 -11.33
C TYR A 46 11.64 -16.73 -12.14
N ASN A 47 10.49 -17.35 -12.26
CA ASN A 47 9.36 -16.86 -13.06
C ASN A 47 8.79 -15.55 -12.49
N LYS A 48 8.66 -15.46 -11.17
CA LYS A 48 8.22 -14.24 -10.50
C LYS A 48 9.15 -13.06 -10.76
N ASN A 49 10.47 -13.30 -10.71
CA ASN A 49 11.49 -12.27 -10.94
C ASN A 49 11.73 -11.96 -12.44
N ASN A 50 11.13 -12.75 -13.34
CA ASN A 50 11.18 -12.55 -14.79
C ASN A 50 9.79 -12.39 -15.43
N SER A 51 8.77 -12.05 -14.64
CA SER A 51 7.39 -11.86 -15.09
C SER A 51 7.26 -10.72 -16.12
N ASP A 52 6.10 -10.62 -16.73
CA ASP A 52 5.81 -9.54 -17.69
C ASP A 52 5.90 -8.17 -16.99
N GLY A 53 6.64 -7.24 -17.62
CA GLY A 53 6.91 -5.91 -17.05
C GLY A 53 8.29 -5.75 -16.40
N VAL A 54 9.01 -6.84 -16.12
CA VAL A 54 10.42 -6.76 -15.66
C VAL A 54 11.31 -6.34 -16.81
N VAL A 55 11.99 -5.19 -16.66
CA VAL A 55 12.84 -4.60 -17.71
C VAL A 55 14.16 -5.36 -17.89
N ASP A 56 14.74 -5.85 -16.79
CA ASP A 56 16.06 -6.51 -16.77
C ASP A 56 15.90 -8.00 -16.45
N LYS A 57 15.27 -8.74 -17.38
CA LYS A 57 15.08 -10.20 -17.25
C LYS A 57 16.42 -10.91 -17.28
N LYS A 58 16.59 -11.88 -16.39
CA LYS A 58 17.80 -12.68 -16.25
C LYS A 58 17.64 -14.04 -16.95
N SER A 59 18.70 -14.53 -17.56
CA SER A 59 18.77 -15.94 -17.96
C SER A 59 18.76 -16.86 -16.74
N VAL A 60 18.39 -18.12 -16.92
CA VAL A 60 18.43 -19.12 -15.84
C VAL A 60 19.80 -19.14 -15.17
N LYS A 61 20.88 -19.12 -15.96
CA LYS A 61 22.24 -19.11 -15.45
C LYS A 61 22.58 -17.89 -14.58
N GLU A 62 22.21 -16.69 -15.05
CA GLU A 62 22.43 -15.46 -14.27
C GLU A 62 21.61 -15.43 -12.99
N TYR A 63 20.36 -15.92 -13.08
CA TYR A 63 19.48 -15.99 -11.93
C TYR A 63 19.96 -17.01 -10.90
N THR A 64 20.53 -18.13 -11.33
CA THR A 64 21.11 -19.16 -10.43
C THR A 64 22.13 -18.56 -9.46
N GLU A 65 23.02 -17.70 -9.95
CA GLU A 65 23.99 -17.02 -9.08
C GLU A 65 23.33 -16.10 -8.05
N LEU A 66 22.29 -15.38 -8.44
CA LEU A 66 21.52 -14.51 -7.54
C LEU A 66 20.77 -15.35 -6.51
N PHE A 67 20.14 -16.43 -6.95
CA PHE A 67 19.39 -17.35 -6.09
C PHE A 67 20.28 -18.05 -5.07
N VAL A 68 21.44 -18.52 -5.47
CA VAL A 68 22.45 -19.09 -4.56
C VAL A 68 22.85 -18.07 -3.50
N ASN A 69 23.18 -16.83 -3.90
CA ASN A 69 23.55 -15.78 -2.96
C ASN A 69 22.41 -15.44 -1.97
N TYR A 70 21.19 -15.45 -2.45
CA TYR A 70 19.99 -15.29 -1.63
C TYR A 70 19.89 -16.41 -0.59
N LYS A 71 19.93 -17.68 -1.01
CA LYS A 71 19.80 -18.84 -0.11
C LYS A 71 20.95 -18.91 0.91
N LEU A 72 22.18 -18.54 0.52
CA LEU A 72 23.33 -18.46 1.44
C LEU A 72 23.11 -17.43 2.56
N LYS A 73 22.54 -16.28 2.23
CA LYS A 73 22.22 -15.24 3.22
C LYS A 73 21.09 -15.70 4.17
N VAL A 74 20.04 -16.33 3.63
CA VAL A 74 18.98 -16.93 4.45
C VAL A 74 19.53 -17.97 5.42
N LEU A 75 20.40 -18.85 4.94
CA LEU A 75 21.05 -19.85 5.78
C LEU A 75 21.91 -19.20 6.88
N ALA A 76 22.64 -18.13 6.55
CA ALA A 76 23.43 -17.39 7.54
C ALA A 76 22.54 -16.74 8.61
N ALA A 77 21.36 -16.24 8.23
CA ALA A 77 20.37 -15.68 9.16
C ALA A 77 19.80 -16.77 10.09
N MET A 78 19.52 -17.95 9.57
CA MET A 78 19.08 -19.11 10.36
C MET A 78 20.17 -19.57 11.34
N ASP A 79 21.44 -19.66 10.91
CA ASP A 79 22.58 -19.97 11.77
C ASP A 79 22.74 -18.93 12.90
N ALA A 80 22.46 -17.65 12.60
CA ALA A 80 22.46 -16.56 13.57
C ALA A 80 21.19 -16.54 14.45
N LYS A 81 20.23 -17.44 14.21
CA LYS A 81 18.94 -17.56 14.92
C LYS A 81 18.08 -16.31 14.83
N TYR A 82 18.10 -15.62 13.69
CA TYR A 82 17.26 -14.44 13.50
C TYR A 82 15.78 -14.81 13.32
N ASP A 83 15.48 -16.04 12.94
CA ASP A 83 14.15 -16.66 12.95
C ASP A 83 13.51 -16.74 14.34
N THR A 84 14.32 -16.67 15.41
CA THR A 84 13.83 -16.71 16.80
C THR A 84 13.54 -15.33 17.40
N LEU A 85 13.82 -14.25 16.69
CA LEU A 85 13.56 -12.89 17.16
C LEU A 85 12.06 -12.64 17.27
N THR A 86 11.62 -12.01 18.36
CA THR A 86 10.21 -11.65 18.55
C THR A 86 9.69 -10.77 17.41
N SER A 87 10.47 -9.75 17.00
CA SER A 87 10.11 -8.87 15.89
C SER A 87 9.93 -9.62 14.58
N PHE A 88 10.82 -10.57 14.28
CA PHE A 88 10.71 -11.43 13.10
C PHE A 88 9.42 -12.25 13.12
N ASN A 89 9.16 -12.93 14.24
CA ASN A 89 7.99 -13.79 14.38
C ASN A 89 6.68 -12.99 14.29
N GLU A 90 6.59 -11.82 14.92
CA GLU A 90 5.41 -10.94 14.85
C GLU A 90 5.15 -10.46 13.40
N GLU A 91 6.21 -10.08 12.68
CA GLU A 91 6.09 -9.60 11.31
C GLU A 91 5.75 -10.75 10.35
N PHE A 92 6.44 -11.89 10.45
CA PHE A 92 6.15 -13.07 9.64
C PHE A 92 4.71 -13.55 9.82
N ARG A 93 4.23 -13.66 11.07
CA ARG A 93 2.84 -14.04 11.37
C ARG A 93 1.85 -13.08 10.73
N THR A 94 2.12 -11.79 10.77
CA THR A 94 1.26 -10.79 10.12
C THR A 94 1.10 -11.07 8.63
N TYR A 95 2.19 -11.33 7.90
CA TYR A 95 2.14 -11.66 6.47
C TYR A 95 1.48 -13.00 6.20
N ARG A 96 1.83 -14.04 6.96
CA ARG A 96 1.23 -15.37 6.86
C ARG A 96 -0.28 -15.29 7.06
N ASP A 97 -0.73 -14.64 8.11
CA ASP A 97 -2.14 -14.55 8.48
C ASP A 97 -2.97 -13.82 7.43
N GLN A 98 -2.41 -12.79 6.79
CA GLN A 98 -3.05 -12.10 5.67
C GLN A 98 -3.35 -13.04 4.49
N GLN A 99 -2.53 -14.06 4.27
CA GLN A 99 -2.74 -15.05 3.23
C GLN A 99 -3.70 -16.16 3.69
N ILE A 100 -3.49 -16.69 4.88
CA ILE A 100 -4.18 -17.90 5.36
C ILE A 100 -5.62 -17.63 5.77
N ARG A 101 -5.88 -16.55 6.55
CA ARG A 101 -7.21 -16.27 7.12
C ARG A 101 -8.32 -16.18 6.06
N PRO A 102 -8.16 -15.52 4.91
CA PRO A 102 -9.20 -15.50 3.87
C PRO A 102 -9.50 -16.87 3.27
N MET A 103 -8.51 -17.77 3.24
CA MET A 103 -8.65 -19.12 2.68
C MET A 103 -9.42 -20.06 3.60
N LEU A 104 -9.52 -19.75 4.91
CA LEU A 104 -10.27 -20.56 5.87
C LEU A 104 -11.78 -20.38 5.72
N VAL A 105 -12.24 -19.32 5.06
CA VAL A 105 -13.67 -19.01 4.92
C VAL A 105 -14.24 -19.70 3.67
N PRO A 106 -15.13 -20.69 3.83
CA PRO A 106 -15.77 -21.33 2.69
C PRO A 106 -16.57 -20.32 1.85
N GLU A 107 -16.57 -20.49 0.53
CA GLU A 107 -17.37 -19.65 -0.39
C GLU A 107 -18.85 -19.63 0.00
N THR A 108 -19.40 -20.78 0.38
CA THR A 108 -20.79 -20.91 0.84
C THR A 108 -21.11 -20.02 2.03
N GLN A 109 -20.14 -19.71 2.89
CA GLN A 109 -20.34 -18.82 4.02
C GLN A 109 -20.44 -17.36 3.56
N MET A 110 -19.62 -16.96 2.59
CA MET A 110 -19.72 -15.64 1.95
C MET A 110 -21.03 -15.48 1.17
N GLU A 111 -21.47 -16.52 0.45
CA GLU A 111 -22.76 -16.54 -0.24
C GLU A 111 -23.93 -16.33 0.71
N ASN A 112 -23.88 -17.00 1.88
CA ASN A 112 -24.89 -16.81 2.92
C ASN A 112 -24.93 -15.37 3.46
N GLU A 113 -23.77 -14.72 3.63
CA GLU A 113 -23.71 -13.31 4.04
C GLU A 113 -24.22 -12.38 2.94
N CYS A 114 -23.95 -12.67 1.66
CA CYS A 114 -24.53 -11.95 0.53
C CYS A 114 -26.07 -12.06 0.52
N LEU A 115 -26.61 -13.25 0.73
CA LEU A 115 -28.05 -13.48 0.77
C LEU A 115 -28.68 -12.73 1.97
N LYS A 116 -28.08 -12.79 3.15
CA LYS A 116 -28.55 -12.03 4.32
C LYS A 116 -28.53 -10.52 4.06
N TYR A 117 -27.50 -10.01 3.41
CA TYR A 117 -27.41 -8.59 3.05
C TYR A 117 -28.53 -8.20 2.08
N TYR A 118 -28.77 -9.01 1.03
CA TYR A 118 -29.85 -8.80 0.08
C TYR A 118 -31.23 -8.82 0.76
N GLN A 119 -31.47 -9.76 1.67
CA GLN A 119 -32.72 -9.83 2.46
C GLN A 119 -32.93 -8.54 3.29
N LYS A 120 -31.87 -8.02 3.92
CA LYS A 120 -31.94 -6.72 4.62
C LYS A 120 -32.27 -5.56 3.69
N MET A 121 -31.74 -5.57 2.44
CA MET A 121 -32.12 -4.56 1.45
C MET A 121 -33.60 -4.65 1.11
N GLN A 122 -34.14 -5.87 0.90
CA GLN A 122 -35.58 -6.08 0.66
C GLN A 122 -36.44 -5.62 1.84
N GLU A 123 -36.03 -5.97 3.07
CA GLU A 123 -36.74 -5.54 4.28
C GLU A 123 -36.74 -4.03 4.43
N SER A 124 -35.60 -3.36 4.15
CA SER A 124 -35.51 -1.90 4.24
C SER A 124 -36.35 -1.17 3.20
N LEU A 125 -36.57 -1.79 2.04
CA LEU A 125 -37.46 -1.24 1.01
C LEU A 125 -38.95 -1.40 1.38
N ASN A 126 -39.27 -2.36 2.23
CA ASN A 126 -40.65 -2.59 2.71
C ASN A 126 -41.71 -2.60 1.59
N GLY A 127 -41.36 -3.20 0.44
CA GLY A 127 -42.24 -3.27 -0.73
C GLY A 127 -42.27 -2.02 -1.62
N HIS A 128 -41.50 -1.00 -1.29
CA HIS A 128 -41.34 0.19 -2.14
C HIS A 128 -40.28 -0.04 -3.24
N ASP A 129 -40.45 0.69 -4.35
CA ASP A 129 -39.41 0.80 -5.38
C ASP A 129 -38.22 1.63 -4.90
N LEU A 130 -37.08 1.43 -5.53
CA LEU A 130 -36.02 2.43 -5.56
C LEU A 130 -36.46 3.59 -6.47
N ILE A 131 -36.23 4.82 -6.04
CA ILE A 131 -36.55 6.03 -6.78
C ILE A 131 -35.29 6.80 -7.13
N GLN A 132 -35.29 7.41 -8.32
CA GLN A 132 -34.25 8.36 -8.73
C GLN A 132 -34.89 9.73 -8.97
N PRO A 133 -34.97 10.59 -7.93
CA PRO A 133 -35.46 11.93 -8.06
C PRO A 133 -34.37 12.89 -8.51
N ALA A 134 -34.78 14.01 -9.11
CA ALA A 134 -33.99 15.24 -9.18
C ALA A 134 -34.65 16.31 -8.32
N HIS A 135 -33.87 17.20 -7.71
CA HIS A 135 -34.43 18.30 -6.94
C HIS A 135 -33.76 19.65 -7.22
N ILE A 136 -34.56 20.69 -7.01
CA ILE A 136 -34.11 22.08 -6.84
C ILE A 136 -34.28 22.36 -5.34
N PHE A 137 -33.20 22.75 -4.67
CA PHE A 137 -33.17 22.98 -3.24
C PHE A 137 -32.75 24.40 -2.91
N LEU A 138 -33.53 25.08 -2.07
CA LEU A 138 -33.16 26.35 -1.47
C LEU A 138 -33.13 26.22 0.05
N ARG A 139 -31.94 26.39 0.60
CA ARG A 139 -31.68 26.20 2.03
C ARG A 139 -32.37 27.27 2.86
N VAL A 140 -33.08 26.84 3.89
CA VAL A 140 -33.65 27.71 4.90
C VAL A 140 -33.38 27.10 6.24
N GLN A 141 -32.66 27.81 7.10
CA GLN A 141 -32.39 27.35 8.46
C GLN A 141 -33.65 27.39 9.31
N GLN A 142 -33.81 26.52 10.26
CA GLN A 142 -34.93 26.51 11.18
C GLN A 142 -35.02 27.80 12.02
N SER A 143 -33.89 28.48 12.22
CA SER A 143 -33.79 29.77 12.94
C SER A 143 -33.93 30.98 12.03
N ALA A 144 -34.20 30.76 10.72
CA ALA A 144 -34.34 31.87 9.73
C ALA A 144 -35.50 32.80 10.08
N SER A 145 -35.27 34.08 9.88
CA SER A 145 -36.34 35.08 10.04
C SER A 145 -37.50 34.86 9.03
N VAL A 146 -38.69 35.38 9.36
CA VAL A 146 -39.87 35.31 8.46
C VAL A 146 -39.56 35.95 7.12
N GLU A 147 -38.74 37.00 7.09
CA GLU A 147 -38.34 37.67 5.86
C GLU A 147 -37.48 36.78 4.97
N GLU A 148 -36.52 36.08 5.57
CA GLU A 148 -35.65 35.11 4.84
C GLU A 148 -36.45 33.93 4.32
N GLN A 149 -37.37 33.39 5.12
CA GLN A 149 -38.28 32.35 4.68
C GLN A 149 -39.15 32.76 3.51
N ASN A 150 -39.74 33.99 3.55
CA ASN A 150 -40.55 34.53 2.47
C ASN A 150 -39.73 34.73 1.19
N LYS A 151 -38.50 35.25 1.30
CA LYS A 151 -37.60 35.40 0.13
C LYS A 151 -37.27 34.08 -0.53
N ALA A 152 -36.98 33.04 0.28
CA ALA A 152 -36.75 31.72 -0.25
C ALA A 152 -37.99 31.11 -0.91
N LYS A 153 -39.17 31.33 -0.29
CA LYS A 153 -40.45 30.89 -0.83
C LYS A 153 -40.75 31.57 -2.19
N GLU A 154 -40.64 32.88 -2.27
CA GLU A 154 -40.85 33.62 -3.54
C GLU A 154 -39.89 33.12 -4.62
N ARG A 155 -38.66 32.83 -4.29
CA ARG A 155 -37.65 32.33 -5.22
C ARG A 155 -37.95 30.91 -5.72
N ILE A 156 -38.41 30.00 -4.82
CA ILE A 156 -38.76 28.65 -5.23
C ILE A 156 -40.06 28.62 -6.03
N ASP A 157 -41.06 29.48 -5.68
CA ASP A 157 -42.31 29.62 -6.40
C ASP A 157 -42.07 30.19 -7.82
N SER A 158 -41.15 31.16 -7.97
CA SER A 158 -40.70 31.67 -9.27
C SER A 158 -40.08 30.57 -10.13
N ALA A 159 -39.21 29.74 -9.53
CA ALA A 159 -38.62 28.60 -10.21
C ALA A 159 -39.68 27.59 -10.68
N TYR A 160 -40.65 27.29 -9.82
CA TYR A 160 -41.74 26.38 -10.15
C TYR A 160 -42.60 26.93 -11.31
N ASN A 161 -42.92 28.22 -11.32
CA ASN A 161 -43.67 28.88 -12.40
C ASN A 161 -42.88 28.82 -13.72
N ALA A 162 -41.56 29.03 -13.69
CA ALA A 162 -40.72 28.88 -14.87
C ALA A 162 -40.73 27.43 -15.42
N LEU A 163 -40.67 26.43 -14.54
CA LEU A 163 -40.78 25.03 -14.94
C LEU A 163 -42.12 24.68 -15.54
N LYS A 164 -43.22 25.20 -14.99
CA LYS A 164 -44.56 25.06 -15.58
C LYS A 164 -44.68 25.76 -16.94
N GLY A 165 -43.90 26.80 -17.14
CA GLY A 165 -43.78 27.50 -18.42
C GLY A 165 -42.87 26.80 -19.45
N GLY A 166 -42.31 25.63 -19.10
CA GLY A 166 -41.49 24.83 -20.01
C GLY A 166 -39.97 25.03 -19.86
N ALA A 167 -39.50 25.69 -18.81
CA ALA A 167 -38.04 25.76 -18.54
C ALA A 167 -37.46 24.37 -18.27
N ASP A 168 -36.20 24.17 -18.66
CA ASP A 168 -35.50 22.91 -18.43
C ASP A 168 -35.14 22.77 -16.95
N PHE A 169 -35.58 21.66 -16.35
CA PHE A 169 -35.36 21.39 -14.92
C PHE A 169 -33.88 21.30 -14.56
N ALA A 170 -33.09 20.62 -15.40
CA ALA A 170 -31.68 20.41 -15.12
C ALA A 170 -30.85 21.69 -15.24
N ALA A 171 -31.20 22.56 -16.22
CA ALA A 171 -30.59 23.86 -16.36
C ALA A 171 -30.90 24.77 -15.16
N LEU A 172 -32.17 24.81 -14.74
CA LEU A 172 -32.58 25.61 -13.59
C LEU A 172 -32.01 25.11 -12.28
N ALA A 173 -31.92 23.78 -12.09
CA ALA A 173 -31.24 23.17 -10.93
C ALA A 173 -29.76 23.57 -10.83
N LYS A 174 -29.04 23.60 -11.96
CA LYS A 174 -27.65 24.06 -12.01
C LYS A 174 -27.48 25.50 -11.63
N GLU A 175 -28.47 26.34 -12.00
CA GLU A 175 -28.44 27.78 -11.81
C GLU A 175 -28.76 28.18 -10.36
N ILE A 176 -29.81 27.61 -9.77
CA ILE A 176 -30.38 28.14 -8.54
C ILE A 176 -30.31 27.18 -7.34
N SER A 177 -30.13 25.87 -7.57
CA SER A 177 -30.10 24.89 -6.46
C SER A 177 -28.92 25.11 -5.55
N GLN A 178 -29.19 25.08 -4.25
CA GLN A 178 -28.19 25.24 -3.19
C GLN A 178 -27.68 23.89 -2.62
N ASP A 179 -27.97 22.78 -3.31
CA ASP A 179 -27.30 21.51 -3.12
C ASP A 179 -26.17 21.34 -4.15
N PRO A 180 -24.90 21.65 -3.81
CA PRO A 180 -23.82 21.66 -4.79
C PRO A 180 -23.54 20.27 -5.37
N GLN A 181 -23.88 19.21 -4.65
CA GLN A 181 -23.61 17.84 -5.11
C GLN A 181 -24.55 17.40 -6.22
N SER A 182 -25.84 17.77 -6.14
CA SER A 182 -26.81 17.44 -7.18
C SER A 182 -26.94 18.54 -8.25
N ALA A 183 -26.76 19.79 -7.90
CA ALA A 183 -26.90 20.93 -8.82
C ALA A 183 -26.04 20.75 -10.09
N VAL A 184 -24.77 20.38 -9.96
CA VAL A 184 -23.84 20.12 -11.08
C VAL A 184 -24.34 19.01 -12.02
N ARG A 185 -25.17 18.10 -11.52
CA ARG A 185 -25.83 17.03 -12.28
C ARG A 185 -27.27 17.33 -12.64
N GLY A 186 -27.64 18.62 -12.68
CA GLY A 186 -29.02 19.03 -13.00
C GLY A 186 -30.04 18.68 -11.92
N GLY A 187 -29.63 18.62 -10.66
CA GLY A 187 -30.43 18.25 -9.51
C GLY A 187 -30.60 16.75 -9.28
N THR A 188 -30.02 15.87 -10.12
CA THR A 188 -30.16 14.42 -10.04
C THR A 188 -29.53 13.87 -8.76
N LEU A 189 -30.32 13.15 -7.98
CA LEU A 189 -29.90 12.41 -6.80
C LEU A 189 -29.55 10.96 -7.18
N PRO A 190 -28.79 10.25 -6.34
CA PRO A 190 -28.61 8.81 -6.50
C PRO A 190 -29.95 8.07 -6.38
N TRP A 191 -29.95 6.76 -6.68
CA TRP A 191 -31.07 5.91 -6.35
C TRP A 191 -31.29 5.88 -4.84
N LEU A 192 -32.53 6.10 -4.40
CA LEU A 192 -32.91 6.20 -3.00
C LEU A 192 -33.94 5.13 -2.65
N GLY A 193 -33.75 4.53 -1.50
CA GLY A 193 -34.73 3.71 -0.81
C GLY A 193 -35.42 4.52 0.33
N PRO A 194 -36.41 3.94 1.01
CA PRO A 194 -37.06 4.55 2.18
C PRO A 194 -36.06 4.85 3.30
N ASN A 195 -36.34 5.90 4.08
CA ASN A 195 -35.56 6.36 5.23
C ASN A 195 -34.13 6.84 4.91
N GLN A 196 -33.86 7.21 3.67
CA GLN A 196 -32.55 7.74 3.25
C GLN A 196 -32.52 9.27 3.14
N THR A 197 -33.67 9.92 3.25
CA THR A 197 -33.77 11.38 3.26
C THR A 197 -34.71 11.85 4.37
N VAL A 198 -34.96 13.17 4.44
CA VAL A 198 -35.92 13.72 5.39
C VAL A 198 -37.36 13.31 5.00
N LYS A 199 -38.17 13.03 5.99
CA LYS A 199 -39.52 12.47 5.80
C LYS A 199 -40.37 13.26 4.82
N GLU A 200 -40.36 14.59 4.91
CA GLU A 200 -41.16 15.47 4.02
C GLU A 200 -40.75 15.34 2.57
N PHE A 201 -39.45 15.13 2.31
CA PHE A 201 -38.94 14.89 0.96
C PHE A 201 -39.36 13.50 0.47
N GLU A 202 -39.27 12.48 1.29
CA GLU A 202 -39.67 11.12 0.93
C GLU A 202 -41.15 11.01 0.64
N ASP A 203 -41.99 11.55 1.52
CA ASP A 203 -43.44 11.52 1.36
C ASP A 203 -43.89 12.15 0.00
N VAL A 204 -43.23 13.23 -0.39
CA VAL A 204 -43.47 13.86 -1.70
C VAL A 204 -42.90 13.05 -2.85
N ALA A 205 -41.61 12.64 -2.74
CA ALA A 205 -40.93 11.93 -3.82
C ALA A 205 -41.60 10.60 -4.16
N TYR A 206 -41.96 9.79 -3.12
CA TYR A 206 -42.67 8.53 -3.34
C TYR A 206 -44.08 8.69 -3.89
N GLY A 207 -44.72 9.82 -3.69
CA GLY A 207 -46.03 10.15 -4.28
C GLY A 207 -45.99 10.43 -5.77
N LEU A 208 -44.81 10.75 -6.34
CA LEU A 208 -44.68 11.13 -7.74
C LEU A 208 -44.50 9.91 -8.65
N GLN A 209 -45.17 9.95 -9.81
CA GLN A 209 -44.89 9.00 -10.90
C GLN A 209 -43.71 9.46 -11.75
N LYS A 210 -43.10 8.55 -12.51
CA LYS A 210 -42.01 8.88 -13.43
C LYS A 210 -42.41 10.02 -14.37
N GLY A 211 -41.59 11.08 -14.39
CA GLY A 211 -41.79 12.32 -15.17
C GLY A 211 -42.56 13.38 -14.44
N GLU A 212 -43.27 13.09 -13.35
CA GLU A 212 -44.01 14.07 -12.57
C GLU A 212 -43.10 14.96 -11.73
N MET A 213 -43.59 16.14 -11.41
CA MET A 213 -42.90 17.16 -10.62
C MET A 213 -43.80 17.62 -9.48
N SER A 214 -43.25 17.78 -8.31
CA SER A 214 -43.96 18.28 -7.15
C SER A 214 -44.21 19.80 -7.26
N GLU A 215 -45.19 20.28 -6.51
CA GLU A 215 -45.24 21.70 -6.11
C GLU A 215 -44.07 22.00 -5.15
N PRO A 216 -43.74 23.29 -4.94
CA PRO A 216 -42.79 23.66 -3.90
C PRO A 216 -43.28 23.28 -2.52
N PHE A 217 -42.41 22.63 -1.73
CA PHE A 217 -42.72 22.26 -0.34
C PHE A 217 -41.57 22.57 0.59
N LEU A 218 -41.85 22.69 1.87
CA LEU A 218 -40.88 22.97 2.94
C LEU A 218 -40.52 21.70 3.66
N SER A 219 -39.24 21.48 3.89
CA SER A 219 -38.68 20.46 4.78
C SER A 219 -37.94 21.13 5.94
N PRO A 220 -37.42 20.39 6.94
CA PRO A 220 -36.59 20.93 8.01
C PRO A 220 -35.30 21.62 7.54
N VAL A 221 -34.88 21.40 6.29
CA VAL A 221 -33.64 21.95 5.73
C VAL A 221 -33.84 23.06 4.70
N GLY A 222 -35.09 23.24 4.23
CA GLY A 222 -35.43 24.30 3.25
C GLY A 222 -36.51 23.91 2.26
N TYR A 223 -36.67 24.73 1.23
CA TYR A 223 -37.66 24.52 0.15
C TYR A 223 -37.13 23.60 -0.94
N HIS A 224 -38.00 22.74 -1.46
CA HIS A 224 -37.71 21.81 -2.54
C HIS A 224 -38.76 21.89 -3.67
N ILE A 225 -38.32 21.61 -4.89
CA ILE A 225 -39.12 21.10 -5.98
C ILE A 225 -38.49 19.79 -6.39
N VAL A 226 -39.26 18.72 -6.46
CA VAL A 226 -38.79 17.36 -6.80
C VAL A 226 -39.39 16.95 -8.14
N LYS A 227 -38.55 16.37 -9.02
CA LYS A 227 -39.00 15.73 -10.28
C LYS A 227 -38.59 14.26 -10.22
N MET A 228 -39.53 13.36 -10.42
CA MET A 228 -39.23 11.94 -10.49
C MET A 228 -38.64 11.58 -11.85
N LEU A 229 -37.36 11.18 -11.86
CA LEU A 229 -36.71 10.81 -13.11
C LEU A 229 -36.97 9.34 -13.45
N ASP A 230 -36.85 8.46 -12.46
CA ASP A 230 -37.08 7.02 -12.66
C ASP A 230 -37.49 6.31 -11.37
N ARG A 231 -38.06 5.11 -11.52
CA ARG A 231 -38.44 4.18 -10.45
C ARG A 231 -38.15 2.77 -10.93
N LYS A 232 -37.63 1.93 -10.06
CA LYS A 232 -37.41 0.50 -10.34
C LYS A 232 -37.57 -0.35 -9.09
N PRO A 233 -38.03 -1.60 -9.22
CA PRO A 233 -37.93 -2.56 -8.14
C PRO A 233 -36.45 -2.84 -7.80
N LEU A 234 -36.23 -3.43 -6.65
CA LEU A 234 -34.91 -3.99 -6.34
C LEU A 234 -34.56 -5.06 -7.37
N GLU A 235 -33.39 -4.96 -7.94
CA GLU A 235 -32.87 -5.98 -8.85
C GLU A 235 -32.82 -7.35 -8.16
N SER A 236 -32.85 -8.43 -8.94
CA SER A 236 -32.80 -9.78 -8.38
C SER A 236 -31.51 -10.06 -7.63
N TYR A 237 -31.55 -11.02 -6.71
CA TYR A 237 -30.32 -11.43 -5.99
C TYR A 237 -29.20 -11.85 -6.97
N ALA A 238 -29.53 -12.56 -8.03
CA ALA A 238 -28.54 -13.00 -9.02
C ALA A 238 -27.82 -11.83 -9.71
N GLU A 239 -28.53 -10.74 -9.95
CA GLU A 239 -27.96 -9.52 -10.57
C GLU A 239 -27.12 -8.71 -9.57
N LEU A 240 -27.53 -8.65 -8.31
CA LEU A 240 -26.84 -7.85 -7.28
C LEU A 240 -25.74 -8.60 -6.54
N GLN A 241 -25.78 -9.94 -6.51
CA GLN A 241 -24.84 -10.78 -5.74
C GLN A 241 -23.36 -10.44 -5.99
N PRO A 242 -22.88 -10.24 -7.24
CA PRO A 242 -21.47 -9.88 -7.46
C PRO A 242 -21.07 -8.52 -6.82
N ASN A 243 -21.98 -7.55 -6.86
CA ASN A 243 -21.76 -6.24 -6.26
C ASN A 243 -21.82 -6.28 -4.73
N ILE A 244 -22.75 -7.07 -4.18
CA ILE A 244 -22.87 -7.30 -2.73
C ILE A 244 -21.62 -8.01 -2.23
N LEU A 245 -21.14 -9.04 -2.92
CA LEU A 245 -19.92 -9.77 -2.57
C LEU A 245 -18.73 -8.81 -2.49
N LYS A 246 -18.50 -8.06 -3.57
CA LYS A 246 -17.42 -7.06 -3.61
C LYS A 246 -17.53 -6.02 -2.51
N PHE A 247 -18.75 -5.56 -2.21
CA PHE A 247 -19.00 -4.64 -1.10
C PHE A 247 -18.64 -5.28 0.23
N LEU A 248 -19.13 -6.48 0.54
CA LEU A 248 -18.85 -7.18 1.79
C LEU A 248 -17.37 -7.50 1.96
N GLU A 249 -16.67 -7.87 0.89
CA GLU A 249 -15.22 -8.06 0.90
C GLU A 249 -14.49 -6.75 1.24
N SER A 250 -14.88 -5.64 0.60
CA SER A 250 -14.30 -4.32 0.90
C SER A 250 -14.54 -3.86 2.34
N GLN A 251 -15.60 -4.37 2.99
CA GLN A 251 -15.92 -4.13 4.40
C GLN A 251 -15.23 -5.13 5.34
N GLY A 252 -14.31 -5.97 4.85
CA GLY A 252 -13.57 -6.94 5.66
C GLY A 252 -14.43 -8.08 6.18
N MET A 253 -15.49 -8.48 5.47
CA MET A 253 -16.38 -9.57 5.90
C MET A 253 -15.63 -10.89 6.02
N LYS A 254 -14.77 -11.23 5.05
CA LYS A 254 -13.96 -12.46 5.10
C LYS A 254 -13.10 -12.54 6.36
N ASP A 255 -12.45 -11.46 6.75
CA ASP A 255 -11.61 -11.46 7.95
C ASP A 255 -12.45 -11.62 9.24
N ARG A 256 -13.63 -10.98 9.31
CA ARG A 256 -14.56 -11.19 10.44
C ARG A 256 -15.02 -12.64 10.55
N LEU A 257 -15.35 -13.27 9.43
CA LEU A 257 -15.77 -14.67 9.39
C LEU A 257 -14.62 -15.60 9.77
N ALA A 258 -13.41 -15.34 9.28
CA ALA A 258 -12.21 -16.08 9.68
C ALA A 258 -11.97 -15.97 11.18
N THR A 259 -12.10 -14.77 11.76
CA THR A 259 -11.97 -14.56 13.22
C THR A 259 -12.97 -15.40 13.99
N GLN A 260 -14.26 -15.34 13.61
CA GLN A 260 -15.30 -16.13 14.27
C GLN A 260 -15.07 -17.64 14.17
N LEU A 261 -14.59 -18.10 13.01
CA LEU A 261 -14.24 -19.51 12.78
C LEU A 261 -13.09 -19.93 13.69
N LEU A 262 -12.00 -19.17 13.70
CA LEU A 262 -10.81 -19.45 14.51
C LEU A 262 -11.14 -19.45 16.00
N ASP A 263 -11.91 -18.49 16.50
CA ASP A 263 -12.38 -18.45 17.88
C ASP A 263 -13.23 -19.68 18.22
N SER A 264 -14.12 -20.09 17.30
CA SER A 264 -14.95 -21.29 17.49
C SER A 264 -14.11 -22.57 17.53
N ILE A 265 -13.08 -22.68 16.68
CA ILE A 265 -12.18 -23.84 16.68
C ILE A 265 -11.37 -23.86 17.98
N SER A 266 -10.80 -22.70 18.38
CA SER A 266 -10.04 -22.57 19.62
C SER A 266 -10.83 -22.99 20.85
N GLN A 267 -12.10 -22.55 20.96
CA GLN A 267 -12.97 -22.89 22.08
C GLN A 267 -13.38 -24.38 22.13
N LYS A 268 -13.43 -25.05 20.97
CA LYS A 268 -13.87 -26.46 20.84
C LYS A 268 -12.72 -27.46 20.82
N SER A 269 -11.49 -27.00 20.67
CA SER A 269 -10.32 -27.89 20.65
C SER A 269 -10.04 -28.47 22.05
N ASP A 270 -9.65 -29.76 22.09
CA ASP A 270 -9.25 -30.46 23.31
C ASP A 270 -7.95 -31.24 23.02
N PRO A 271 -6.81 -30.86 23.61
CA PRO A 271 -6.63 -29.70 24.49
C PRO A 271 -6.87 -28.36 23.78
N GLN A 272 -7.22 -27.33 24.54
CA GLN A 272 -7.49 -26.01 24.00
C GLN A 272 -6.25 -25.46 23.28
N LYS A 273 -6.42 -25.04 22.02
CA LYS A 273 -5.39 -24.43 21.16
C LYS A 273 -5.59 -22.92 21.09
N SER A 274 -4.51 -22.19 21.04
CA SER A 274 -4.52 -20.78 20.69
C SER A 274 -4.88 -20.59 19.21
N VAL A 275 -5.36 -19.41 18.84
CA VAL A 275 -5.62 -19.05 17.43
C VAL A 275 -4.34 -19.15 16.61
N GLU A 276 -3.20 -18.85 17.20
CA GLU A 276 -1.90 -18.94 16.57
C GLU A 276 -1.52 -20.38 16.21
N GLU A 277 -1.64 -21.31 17.16
CA GLU A 277 -1.40 -22.73 16.89
C GLU A 277 -2.32 -23.30 15.81
N ILE A 278 -3.58 -22.84 15.77
CA ILE A 278 -4.52 -23.24 14.71
C ILE A 278 -4.06 -22.69 13.36
N LEU A 279 -3.62 -21.42 13.30
CA LEU A 279 -3.12 -20.82 12.06
C LEU A 279 -1.82 -21.48 11.57
N ASP A 280 -0.94 -21.90 12.48
CA ASP A 280 0.26 -22.67 12.14
C ASP A 280 -0.13 -24.00 11.46
N GLU A 281 -1.02 -24.79 12.09
CA GLU A 281 -1.51 -26.07 11.55
C GLU A 281 -2.23 -25.90 10.21
N GLU A 282 -3.09 -24.87 10.09
CA GLU A 282 -3.81 -24.60 8.85
C GLU A 282 -2.87 -24.11 7.74
N THR A 283 -1.82 -23.38 8.08
CA THR A 283 -0.77 -22.99 7.14
C THR A 283 -0.08 -24.23 6.57
N GLU A 284 0.35 -25.15 7.43
CA GLU A 284 0.97 -26.40 6.98
C GLU A 284 0.03 -27.21 6.08
N ARG A 285 -1.24 -27.36 6.48
CA ARG A 285 -2.24 -28.08 5.72
C ARG A 285 -2.49 -27.48 4.33
N LEU A 286 -2.63 -26.15 4.27
CA LEU A 286 -2.89 -25.44 2.99
C LEU A 286 -1.65 -25.47 2.09
N CYS A 287 -0.46 -25.28 2.63
CA CYS A 287 0.79 -25.37 1.87
C CYS A 287 1.09 -26.77 1.33
N GLN A 288 0.55 -27.85 1.93
CA GLN A 288 0.63 -29.20 1.39
C GLN A 288 -0.31 -29.40 0.18
N GLN A 289 -1.36 -28.60 0.05
CA GLN A 289 -2.36 -28.69 -1.02
C GLN A 289 -2.12 -27.69 -2.14
N ASP A 290 -1.42 -26.59 -1.85
CA ASP A 290 -1.16 -25.48 -2.76
C ASP A 290 0.34 -25.12 -2.74
N GLU A 291 1.03 -25.50 -3.80
CA GLU A 291 2.47 -25.29 -3.94
C GLU A 291 2.83 -23.80 -4.14
N GLU A 292 1.96 -23.03 -4.82
CA GLU A 292 2.18 -21.59 -4.96
C GLU A 292 2.09 -20.88 -3.61
N LEU A 293 1.10 -21.25 -2.79
CA LEU A 293 0.97 -20.73 -1.43
C LEU A 293 2.19 -21.12 -0.57
N LYS A 294 2.66 -22.37 -0.68
CA LYS A 294 3.86 -22.83 0.03
C LYS A 294 5.06 -21.94 -0.27
N TYR A 295 5.34 -21.68 -1.55
CA TYR A 295 6.48 -20.85 -1.93
C TYR A 295 6.26 -19.36 -1.63
N LEU A 296 5.02 -18.89 -1.67
CA LEU A 296 4.70 -17.53 -1.23
C LEU A 296 5.00 -17.31 0.27
N ILE A 297 4.57 -18.24 1.11
CA ILE A 297 4.84 -18.18 2.58
C ILE A 297 6.35 -18.30 2.86
N GLN A 298 7.04 -19.22 2.15
CA GLN A 298 8.49 -19.37 2.25
C GLN A 298 9.22 -18.09 1.81
N GLU A 299 8.78 -17.44 0.73
CA GLU A 299 9.37 -16.18 0.26
C GLU A 299 9.26 -15.06 1.29
N TYR A 300 8.10 -14.94 1.97
CA TYR A 300 7.96 -13.97 3.07
C TYR A 300 8.92 -14.27 4.21
N HIS A 301 8.99 -15.52 4.65
CA HIS A 301 9.90 -15.97 5.71
C HIS A 301 11.36 -15.67 5.34
N ASP A 302 11.78 -16.14 4.19
CA ASP A 302 13.17 -16.02 3.72
C ASP A 302 13.52 -14.54 3.41
N GLY A 303 12.57 -13.76 2.92
CA GLY A 303 12.74 -12.32 2.67
C GLY A 303 12.98 -11.50 3.95
N LEU A 304 12.28 -11.82 5.02
CA LEU A 304 12.52 -11.21 6.33
C LEU A 304 13.87 -11.58 6.88
N LEU A 305 14.28 -12.85 6.77
CA LEU A 305 15.62 -13.31 7.18
C LEU A 305 16.72 -12.62 6.38
N LEU A 306 16.52 -12.50 5.06
CA LEU A 306 17.45 -11.79 4.18
C LEU A 306 17.62 -10.33 4.60
N PHE A 307 16.51 -9.65 4.93
CA PHE A 307 16.55 -8.27 5.41
C PHE A 307 17.32 -8.17 6.74
N GLU A 308 17.00 -9.01 7.72
CA GLU A 308 17.63 -9.01 9.05
C GLU A 308 19.15 -9.23 8.96
N ILE A 309 19.58 -10.22 8.20
CA ILE A 309 21.02 -10.52 8.07
C ILE A 309 21.77 -9.40 7.33
N CYS A 310 21.21 -8.91 6.22
CA CYS A 310 21.84 -7.82 5.48
C CYS A 310 21.89 -6.53 6.30
N ASN A 311 20.81 -6.21 7.01
CA ASN A 311 20.76 -4.99 7.82
C ASN A 311 21.76 -5.03 8.98
N ARG A 312 21.82 -6.14 9.73
CA ARG A 312 22.62 -6.25 10.95
C ARG A 312 24.10 -6.48 10.66
N GLU A 313 24.41 -7.32 9.66
CA GLU A 313 25.79 -7.72 9.40
C GLU A 313 26.48 -6.87 8.33
N VAL A 314 25.70 -6.20 7.48
CA VAL A 314 26.26 -5.49 6.33
C VAL A 314 25.89 -3.99 6.35
N TRP A 315 24.60 -3.66 6.23
CA TRP A 315 24.19 -2.29 5.89
C TRP A 315 24.37 -1.32 7.05
N GLU A 316 23.92 -1.71 8.24
CA GLU A 316 24.03 -0.85 9.42
C GLU A 316 25.50 -0.66 9.85
N PRO A 317 26.34 -1.70 9.96
CA PRO A 317 27.77 -1.56 10.23
C PRO A 317 28.48 -0.71 9.17
N ALA A 318 28.24 -0.95 7.87
CA ALA A 318 28.86 -0.19 6.80
C ALA A 318 28.48 1.30 6.83
N SER A 319 27.21 1.62 7.15
CA SER A 319 26.76 3.01 7.26
C SER A 319 27.41 3.79 8.42
N LYS A 320 27.82 3.08 9.46
CA LYS A 320 28.49 3.65 10.67
C LYS A 320 30.01 3.67 10.57
N ASP A 321 30.59 2.94 9.62
CA ASP A 321 32.05 2.86 9.42
C ASP A 321 32.59 4.11 8.73
N THR A 322 32.70 5.20 9.49
CA THR A 322 33.21 6.49 8.98
C THR A 322 34.60 6.41 8.36
N LEU A 323 35.47 5.55 8.87
CA LEU A 323 36.81 5.38 8.33
C LEU A 323 36.79 4.62 7.00
N GLY A 324 36.03 3.53 6.93
CA GLY A 324 35.83 2.76 5.71
C GLY A 324 35.18 3.58 4.60
N LEU A 325 34.12 4.33 4.92
CA LEU A 325 33.48 5.26 3.99
C LEU A 325 34.42 6.32 3.44
N LYS A 326 35.26 6.90 4.30
CA LYS A 326 36.28 7.87 3.86
C LYS A 326 37.34 7.23 2.95
N ASN A 327 37.83 6.05 3.29
CA ASN A 327 38.80 5.33 2.49
C ASN A 327 38.22 4.94 1.13
N TYR A 328 37.01 4.33 1.14
CA TYR A 328 36.29 3.97 -0.07
C TYR A 328 36.08 5.16 -1.01
N PHE A 329 35.63 6.29 -0.47
CA PHE A 329 35.50 7.52 -1.24
C PHE A 329 36.82 7.98 -1.88
N ASN A 330 37.91 7.95 -1.11
CA ASN A 330 39.22 8.40 -1.61
C ASN A 330 39.75 7.49 -2.74
N GLU A 331 39.55 6.18 -2.62
CA GLU A 331 39.92 5.18 -3.65
C GLU A 331 39.08 5.33 -4.92
N HIS A 332 37.78 5.69 -4.79
CA HIS A 332 36.82 5.76 -5.89
C HIS A 332 36.43 7.19 -6.25
N LYS A 333 37.20 8.20 -5.85
CA LYS A 333 36.83 9.62 -5.96
C LYS A 333 36.43 10.07 -7.36
N GLN A 334 37.00 9.46 -8.39
CA GLN A 334 36.68 9.79 -9.78
C GLN A 334 35.26 9.41 -10.19
N GLN A 335 34.69 8.40 -9.59
CA GLN A 335 33.29 7.96 -9.82
C GLN A 335 32.26 9.00 -9.37
N TYR A 336 32.66 9.86 -8.42
CA TYR A 336 31.82 10.93 -7.86
C TYR A 336 32.08 12.29 -8.49
N ALA A 337 32.82 12.35 -9.61
CA ALA A 337 33.07 13.60 -10.35
C ALA A 337 31.75 14.17 -10.90
N TRP A 338 31.65 15.50 -10.91
CA TRP A 338 30.49 16.19 -11.46
C TRP A 338 30.83 16.86 -12.79
N SER A 339 29.88 16.83 -13.73
CA SER A 339 29.97 17.56 -14.99
C SER A 339 29.84 19.08 -14.79
N GLU A 340 29.14 19.50 -13.75
CA GLU A 340 28.82 20.90 -13.45
C GLU A 340 29.22 21.27 -12.02
N PRO A 341 29.52 22.56 -11.77
CA PRO A 341 29.84 23.03 -10.43
C PRO A 341 28.64 22.89 -9.47
N HIS A 342 28.91 22.48 -8.24
CA HIS A 342 27.94 22.44 -7.14
C HIS A 342 28.31 23.46 -6.06
N PHE A 343 27.33 23.84 -5.24
CA PHE A 343 27.55 24.65 -4.06
C PHE A 343 27.35 23.80 -2.81
N ASN A 344 28.42 23.59 -2.06
CA ASN A 344 28.32 22.93 -0.74
C ASN A 344 28.21 24.01 0.33
N GLY A 345 27.06 24.08 0.98
CA GLY A 345 26.82 25.10 1.99
C GLY A 345 25.38 25.22 2.42
N MET A 346 25.09 26.38 2.97
CA MET A 346 23.77 26.74 3.48
C MET A 346 23.26 27.98 2.77
N ILE A 347 21.98 27.97 2.34
CA ILE A 347 21.20 29.17 2.11
C ILE A 347 20.31 29.40 3.32
N TYR A 348 20.19 30.68 3.72
CA TYR A 348 19.33 31.07 4.83
C TYR A 348 18.50 32.30 4.47
N TYR A 349 17.30 32.35 5.01
CA TYR A 349 16.30 33.39 4.79
C TYR A 349 15.92 34.02 6.12
N CYS A 350 15.96 35.36 6.20
CA CYS A 350 15.72 36.11 7.41
C CYS A 350 14.49 37.00 7.29
N ARG A 351 13.80 37.22 8.41
CA ARG A 351 12.71 38.22 8.48
C ARG A 351 13.27 39.65 8.40
N GLU A 352 14.43 39.90 9.03
CA GLU A 352 15.04 41.21 9.09
C GLU A 352 16.35 41.24 8.27
N LYS A 353 16.61 42.38 7.61
CA LYS A 353 17.82 42.59 6.80
C LYS A 353 19.11 42.54 7.62
N ALA A 354 19.04 42.97 8.87
CA ALA A 354 20.19 42.97 9.80
C ALA A 354 20.67 41.55 10.11
N ASP A 355 19.75 40.59 10.19
CA ASP A 355 20.03 39.20 10.55
C ASP A 355 20.87 38.49 9.48
N VAL A 356 20.79 38.88 8.22
CA VAL A 356 21.63 38.30 7.15
C VAL A 356 23.13 38.43 7.48
N LYS A 357 23.54 39.63 7.93
CA LYS A 357 24.95 39.88 8.34
C LYS A 357 25.26 39.21 9.68
N ALA A 358 24.31 39.21 10.61
CA ALA A 358 24.47 38.60 11.93
C ALA A 358 24.67 37.10 11.85
N VAL A 359 23.83 36.37 11.08
CA VAL A 359 23.95 34.92 10.81
C VAL A 359 25.32 34.62 10.19
N LYS A 360 25.71 35.35 9.13
CA LYS A 360 27.01 35.14 8.49
C LYS A 360 28.16 35.31 9.45
N LYS A 361 28.11 36.33 10.33
CA LYS A 361 29.15 36.61 11.35
C LYS A 361 29.19 35.51 12.40
N ALA A 362 28.04 35.06 12.88
CA ALA A 362 27.94 34.01 13.89
C ALA A 362 28.52 32.66 13.38
N LEU A 363 28.26 32.32 12.12
CA LEU A 363 28.66 31.02 11.57
C LEU A 363 30.07 30.98 11.01
N LYS A 364 30.69 32.12 10.71
CA LYS A 364 32.03 32.21 10.04
C LYS A 364 33.15 31.43 10.74
N LYS A 365 33.07 31.30 12.08
CA LYS A 365 34.08 30.62 12.90
C LYS A 365 33.57 29.29 13.49
N VAL A 366 32.37 28.90 13.10
CA VAL A 366 31.73 27.68 13.59
C VAL A 366 31.92 26.55 12.57
N PRO A 367 32.31 25.35 12.99
CA PRO A 367 32.37 24.20 12.11
C PRO A 367 31.04 23.95 11.38
N GLU A 368 31.10 23.52 10.13
CA GLU A 368 29.93 23.38 9.24
C GLU A 368 28.83 22.49 9.81
N GLU A 369 29.19 21.43 10.52
CA GLU A 369 28.28 20.50 11.21
C GLU A 369 27.45 21.13 12.32
N LYS A 370 27.92 22.24 12.87
CA LYS A 370 27.24 22.98 13.94
C LYS A 370 26.43 24.20 13.46
N TRP A 371 26.42 24.51 12.16
CA TRP A 371 25.70 25.67 11.64
C TRP A 371 24.22 25.67 12.00
N THR A 372 23.57 24.50 11.78
CA THR A 372 22.12 24.34 12.03
C THR A 372 21.78 24.55 13.52
N SER A 373 22.53 23.93 14.44
CA SER A 373 22.32 24.08 15.88
C SER A 373 22.57 25.51 16.32
N THR A 374 23.64 26.14 15.82
CA THR A 374 23.98 27.54 16.15
C THR A 374 22.88 28.52 15.72
N VAL A 375 22.31 28.35 14.51
CA VAL A 375 21.19 29.19 14.07
C VAL A 375 19.96 28.99 14.95
N ARG A 376 19.66 27.73 15.30
CA ARG A 376 18.51 27.40 16.18
C ARG A 376 18.66 28.06 17.54
N GLU A 377 19.85 27.98 18.14
CA GLU A 377 20.11 28.47 19.49
C GLU A 377 20.21 30.02 19.58
N GLN A 378 20.80 30.66 18.54
CA GLN A 378 21.08 32.10 18.60
C GLN A 378 20.00 32.98 17.96
N PHE A 379 19.28 32.44 16.95
CA PHE A 379 18.32 33.24 16.17
C PHE A 379 16.88 32.75 16.27
N ASN A 380 16.67 31.47 16.57
CA ASN A 380 15.34 30.86 16.58
C ASN A 380 14.92 30.37 17.98
N LYS A 381 15.46 30.95 19.05
CA LYS A 381 15.17 30.49 20.42
C LYS A 381 13.72 30.71 20.83
N ASP A 382 13.18 31.89 20.56
CA ASP A 382 11.83 32.27 20.99
C ASP A 382 10.82 32.19 19.82
N SER A 383 11.27 32.44 18.62
CA SER A 383 10.46 32.36 17.40
C SER A 383 11.34 32.07 16.18
N VAL A 384 10.75 31.57 15.09
CA VAL A 384 11.50 31.35 13.86
C VAL A 384 11.75 32.69 13.15
N THR A 385 12.95 33.24 13.27
CA THR A 385 13.38 34.44 12.55
C THR A 385 14.28 34.12 11.35
N VAL A 386 14.91 32.95 11.33
CA VAL A 386 15.81 32.50 10.27
C VAL A 386 15.39 31.09 9.81
N ARG A 387 15.04 30.92 8.53
CA ARG A 387 14.91 29.62 7.88
C ARG A 387 16.20 29.32 7.15
N MET A 388 16.56 28.02 7.06
CA MET A 388 17.78 27.60 6.41
C MET A 388 17.63 26.25 5.73
N GLU A 389 18.39 26.09 4.66
CA GLU A 389 18.58 24.82 3.97
C GLU A 389 20.08 24.60 3.78
N LYS A 390 20.59 23.47 4.28
CA LYS A 390 22.01 23.10 4.20
C LYS A 390 22.15 21.76 3.47
N ARG A 391 22.82 21.79 2.34
CA ARG A 391 23.19 20.61 1.54
C ARG A 391 24.19 20.97 0.43
N VAL A 392 24.51 19.99 -0.38
CA VAL A 392 25.17 20.24 -1.66
C VAL A 392 24.09 20.52 -2.70
N PHE A 393 24.16 21.68 -3.35
CA PHE A 393 23.22 22.14 -4.37
C PHE A 393 23.85 22.03 -5.75
N LYS A 394 23.14 21.48 -6.70
CA LYS A 394 23.42 21.60 -8.13
C LYS A 394 22.59 22.73 -8.74
N GLN A 395 22.91 23.14 -9.95
CA GLN A 395 22.12 24.10 -10.70
C GLN A 395 20.67 23.59 -10.88
N GLY A 396 19.70 24.47 -10.62
CA GLY A 396 18.25 24.17 -10.69
C GLY A 396 17.65 23.69 -9.37
N ASP A 397 18.44 23.32 -8.36
CA ASP A 397 17.93 22.86 -7.07
C ASP A 397 17.29 23.98 -6.25
N ASN A 398 17.86 25.19 -6.34
CA ASN A 398 17.36 26.37 -5.62
C ASN A 398 17.74 27.64 -6.39
N VAL A 399 16.74 28.35 -6.89
CA VAL A 399 16.94 29.56 -7.73
C VAL A 399 17.78 30.63 -7.04
N ASN A 400 17.67 30.75 -5.71
CA ASN A 400 18.46 31.75 -4.94
C ASN A 400 19.92 31.31 -4.76
N VAL A 401 20.17 30.01 -4.67
CA VAL A 401 21.54 29.45 -4.69
C VAL A 401 22.16 29.61 -6.07
N ASP A 402 21.38 29.39 -7.12
CA ASP A 402 21.82 29.62 -8.51
C ASP A 402 22.29 31.07 -8.71
N ALA A 403 21.50 32.03 -8.21
CA ALA A 403 21.84 33.45 -8.32
C ALA A 403 23.02 33.87 -7.41
N LEU A 404 22.99 33.49 -6.13
CA LEU A 404 23.91 34.02 -5.11
C LEU A 404 25.24 33.27 -5.01
N ALA A 405 25.20 31.93 -5.16
CA ALA A 405 26.35 31.06 -4.93
C ALA A 405 26.94 30.51 -6.23
N LEU A 406 26.12 29.91 -7.09
CA LEU A 406 26.56 29.33 -8.35
C LEU A 406 26.82 30.40 -9.42
N LYS A 407 26.15 31.55 -9.30
CA LYS A 407 26.22 32.69 -10.25
C LYS A 407 25.87 32.23 -11.67
N VAL A 408 24.76 31.54 -11.79
CA VAL A 408 24.24 31.12 -13.10
C VAL A 408 23.83 32.36 -13.91
N LYS A 409 24.14 32.36 -15.19
CA LYS A 409 23.78 33.48 -16.06
C LYS A 409 22.29 33.72 -16.05
N ASP A 410 21.87 34.99 -15.94
CA ASP A 410 20.49 35.47 -15.90
C ASP A 410 19.61 34.97 -14.71
N ALA A 411 20.18 34.21 -13.77
CA ALA A 411 19.49 33.83 -12.55
C ALA A 411 19.24 35.04 -11.64
N LYS A 412 18.00 35.20 -11.19
CA LYS A 412 17.57 36.25 -10.26
C LYS A 412 17.08 35.65 -8.96
N THR A 413 17.27 36.36 -7.87
CA THR A 413 16.72 35.94 -6.57
C THR A 413 15.21 36.12 -6.54
N VAL A 414 14.54 35.14 -5.89
CA VAL A 414 13.11 35.18 -5.61
C VAL A 414 12.93 35.37 -4.11
N GLU A 415 12.21 36.44 -3.72
CA GLU A 415 11.94 36.77 -2.33
C GLU A 415 10.81 35.89 -1.77
N ASN A 416 10.96 35.48 -0.52
CA ASN A 416 9.90 34.84 0.24
C ASN A 416 9.12 35.93 1.00
N LYS A 417 7.78 35.88 0.99
CA LYS A 417 6.91 36.88 1.60
C LYS A 417 7.20 37.10 3.10
N ASP A 418 7.47 36.02 3.85
CA ASP A 418 7.68 36.04 5.30
C ASP A 418 9.16 36.21 5.70
N PHE A 419 10.07 35.85 4.78
CA PHE A 419 11.53 35.88 4.97
C PHE A 419 12.21 36.47 3.71
N PRO A 420 12.04 37.77 3.46
CA PRO A 420 12.45 38.41 2.21
C PRO A 420 13.97 38.54 2.04
N TYR A 421 14.72 38.51 3.13
CA TYR A 421 16.15 38.71 3.09
C TYR A 421 16.91 37.40 3.17
N MET A 422 17.93 37.21 2.35
CA MET A 422 18.63 35.95 2.22
C MET A 422 20.15 36.10 2.15
N GLY A 423 20.84 35.01 2.47
CA GLY A 423 22.29 34.94 2.34
C GLY A 423 22.73 33.50 2.14
N VAL A 424 23.95 33.35 1.63
CA VAL A 424 24.59 32.03 1.46
C VAL A 424 25.92 31.97 2.21
N LEU A 425 26.23 30.81 2.74
CA LEU A 425 27.52 30.49 3.38
C LEU A 425 27.95 29.09 2.92
N GLY A 426 29.16 28.97 2.42
CA GLY A 426 29.68 27.71 1.87
C GLY A 426 30.70 27.97 0.77
N GLU A 427 30.97 26.94 -0.02
CA GLU A 427 31.94 27.01 -1.09
C GLU A 427 31.40 26.42 -2.41
N LYS A 428 31.88 26.96 -3.52
CA LYS A 428 31.61 26.41 -4.87
C LYS A 428 32.63 25.34 -5.20
N LEU A 429 32.16 24.11 -5.40
CA LEU A 429 32.94 22.96 -5.80
C LEU A 429 32.87 22.79 -7.33
N LYS A 430 34.02 22.86 -8.01
CA LYS A 430 34.06 22.95 -9.50
C LYS A 430 34.08 21.59 -10.20
N LYS A 431 34.68 20.56 -9.61
CA LYS A 431 34.99 19.29 -10.27
C LYS A 431 34.46 18.05 -9.60
N GLY A 432 33.89 18.16 -8.42
CA GLY A 432 33.42 17.04 -7.64
C GLY A 432 33.51 17.28 -6.14
N PRO A 433 33.05 16.31 -5.32
CA PRO A 433 33.06 16.39 -3.89
C PRO A 433 34.50 16.41 -3.32
N LYS A 434 34.69 17.12 -2.20
CA LYS A 434 35.95 17.14 -1.48
C LYS A 434 36.06 16.05 -0.43
N LYS A 435 34.93 15.74 0.19
CA LYS A 435 34.82 14.74 1.27
C LYS A 435 33.61 13.83 0.97
N TRP A 436 33.64 12.63 1.50
CA TRP A 436 32.56 11.64 1.28
C TRP A 436 31.18 12.16 1.74
N THR A 437 31.15 13.03 2.75
CA THR A 437 29.91 13.62 3.26
C THR A 437 29.23 14.58 2.26
N ASP A 438 29.94 15.03 1.21
CA ASP A 438 29.35 15.86 0.16
C ASP A 438 28.44 15.04 -0.78
N VAL A 439 28.63 13.71 -0.79
CA VAL A 439 27.88 12.71 -1.58
C VAL A 439 27.57 11.46 -0.73
N SER A 440 27.21 11.70 0.54
CA SER A 440 27.09 10.63 1.54
C SER A 440 26.19 9.47 1.11
N SER A 441 25.01 9.76 0.54
CA SER A 441 24.08 8.71 0.10
C SER A 441 24.71 7.78 -0.92
N GLN A 442 25.38 8.34 -1.93
CA GLN A 442 26.03 7.54 -2.98
C GLN A 442 27.16 6.69 -2.42
N VAL A 443 28.04 7.30 -1.62
CA VAL A 443 29.20 6.61 -1.02
C VAL A 443 28.74 5.49 -0.06
N VAL A 444 27.71 5.76 0.75
CA VAL A 444 27.16 4.73 1.66
C VAL A 444 26.57 3.57 0.86
N THR A 445 25.77 3.84 -0.17
CA THR A 445 25.18 2.78 -1.02
C THR A 445 26.26 1.95 -1.71
N ASP A 446 27.27 2.58 -2.30
CA ASP A 446 28.34 1.86 -2.99
C ASP A 446 29.22 1.07 -2.02
N TYR A 447 29.48 1.61 -0.84
CA TYR A 447 30.23 0.93 0.19
C TYR A 447 29.48 -0.25 0.80
N GLN A 448 28.17 -0.09 1.04
CA GLN A 448 27.29 -1.18 1.44
C GLN A 448 27.30 -2.33 0.42
N ARG A 449 27.22 -2.00 -0.87
CA ARG A 449 27.30 -3.01 -1.96
C ARG A 449 28.63 -3.76 -1.90
N LYS A 450 29.76 -3.05 -1.79
CA LYS A 450 31.08 -3.68 -1.62
C LYS A 450 31.11 -4.61 -0.41
N LYS A 451 30.56 -4.17 0.72
CA LYS A 451 30.51 -5.00 1.94
C LYS A 451 29.60 -6.20 1.79
N GLU A 452 28.52 -6.08 1.04
CA GLU A 452 27.62 -7.20 0.73
C GLU A 452 28.33 -8.25 -0.17
N ASP A 453 29.08 -7.79 -1.17
CA ASP A 453 29.87 -8.70 -2.02
C ASP A 453 30.95 -9.44 -1.19
N GLU A 454 31.64 -8.74 -0.29
CA GLU A 454 32.60 -9.34 0.64
C GLU A 454 31.92 -10.39 1.55
N PHE A 455 30.76 -10.06 2.10
CA PHE A 455 29.97 -10.96 2.94
C PHE A 455 29.53 -12.22 2.18
N VAL A 456 28.99 -12.08 0.97
CA VAL A 456 28.63 -13.21 0.11
C VAL A 456 29.83 -14.09 -0.21
N ALA A 457 31.00 -13.48 -0.50
CA ALA A 457 32.23 -14.23 -0.76
C ALA A 457 32.69 -15.06 0.47
N GLU A 458 32.45 -14.57 1.68
CA GLU A 458 32.71 -15.31 2.92
C GLU A 458 31.69 -16.45 3.12
N LEU A 459 30.42 -16.21 2.85
CA LEU A 459 29.37 -17.24 2.92
C LEU A 459 29.65 -18.38 1.94
N ARG A 460 30.10 -18.08 0.73
CA ARG A 460 30.50 -19.09 -0.28
C ARG A 460 31.74 -19.92 0.13
N LYS A 461 32.57 -19.43 1.05
CA LYS A 461 33.64 -20.20 1.65
C LYS A 461 33.16 -21.08 2.81
N LYS A 462 32.16 -20.59 3.55
CA LYS A 462 31.63 -21.26 4.74
C LYS A 462 30.68 -22.41 4.39
N TYR A 463 29.83 -22.23 3.38
CA TYR A 463 28.78 -23.16 3.02
C TYR A 463 29.04 -23.83 1.67
N THR A 464 28.68 -25.12 1.58
CA THR A 464 28.78 -25.88 0.33
C THR A 464 27.62 -25.56 -0.60
N VAL A 465 27.88 -25.45 -1.88
CA VAL A 465 26.87 -25.31 -2.95
C VAL A 465 27.15 -26.38 -3.99
N ASP A 466 26.16 -27.23 -4.25
CA ASP A 466 26.21 -28.27 -5.27
C ASP A 466 25.03 -28.05 -6.24
N ILE A 467 25.34 -27.77 -7.52
CA ILE A 467 24.35 -27.44 -8.55
C ILE A 467 24.22 -28.60 -9.52
N HIS A 468 23.01 -29.11 -9.70
CA HIS A 468 22.68 -30.17 -10.63
C HIS A 468 22.32 -29.54 -11.99
N GLN A 469 23.32 -29.37 -12.84
CA GLN A 469 23.17 -28.65 -14.10
C GLN A 469 22.16 -29.31 -15.05
N ASP A 470 22.10 -30.64 -15.06
CA ASP A 470 21.16 -31.43 -15.85
C ASP A 470 19.69 -31.15 -15.49
N VAL A 471 19.39 -30.95 -14.21
CA VAL A 471 18.06 -30.54 -13.73
C VAL A 471 17.82 -29.06 -14.00
N LEU A 472 18.82 -28.20 -13.79
CA LEU A 472 18.72 -26.78 -14.03
C LEU A 472 18.40 -26.45 -15.52
N ASP A 473 18.93 -27.24 -16.45
CA ASP A 473 18.68 -27.11 -17.90
C ASP A 473 17.22 -27.46 -18.28
N THR A 474 16.46 -28.10 -17.38
CA THR A 474 15.03 -28.40 -17.58
C THR A 474 14.10 -27.36 -17.05
N VAL A 475 14.60 -26.30 -16.42
CA VAL A 475 13.79 -25.19 -15.88
C VAL A 475 12.89 -24.60 -16.96
N ASN A 476 11.57 -24.58 -16.72
CA ASN A 476 10.52 -24.18 -17.67
C ASN A 476 10.45 -24.98 -18.99
N ASN A 477 11.09 -26.15 -19.05
CA ASN A 477 11.15 -27.01 -20.26
C ASN A 477 10.86 -28.49 -19.93
N HIS A 478 9.85 -28.79 -19.12
CA HIS A 478 9.46 -30.13 -18.70
C HIS A 478 7.97 -30.41 -18.91
#